data_0950916be62620ce66becbc953f2a656
#
_entry.id   0950916be62620ce66becbc953f2a656
#
_cell.length_a   1.000
_cell.length_b   1.000
_cell.length_c   1.000
_cell.angle_alpha   90.00
_cell.angle_beta   90.00
_cell.angle_gamma   90.00
#
_symmetry.space_group_name_H-M   'P 1'
#
loop_
_entity.id
_entity.type
_entity.pdbx_description
1 polymer ?
#
loop_
_entity_poly.entity_id
_entity_poly.type
_entity_poly.pdbx_seq_one_letter_code
_entity_poly.pdbx_strand_id
1 'polypeptide(L)'
;MKKYPPIRKAVIPAAGFGTRLLPQTKAMPKEMLPIVDKPVIQYVVEELVEAGIHDIIIVTGYHKRSIEDHFDTPSTELVNILKQGGEKKRSLLEQTEKISNLANFVYVRQKGPYGNGTPLINIQHLVGDEPFLYC
;
A
#
# COMPACT_ATOMS: atom_id res chain seq x y z
N MET A 1 -15.35 20.39 -25.22
CA MET A 1 -14.88 19.17 -24.52
C MET A 1 -15.04 19.40 -23.01
N LYS A 2 -15.77 18.50 -22.30
CA LYS A 2 -15.79 18.54 -20.84
C LYS A 2 -14.38 18.19 -20.35
N LYS A 3 -13.68 19.15 -19.76
CA LYS A 3 -12.42 18.88 -19.04
C LYS A 3 -12.77 18.16 -17.76
N TYR A 4 -12.50 16.86 -17.71
CA TYR A 4 -12.56 16.12 -16.44
C TYR A 4 -11.47 16.66 -15.50
N PRO A 5 -11.75 16.74 -14.18
CA PRO A 5 -10.72 17.10 -13.22
C PRO A 5 -9.59 16.05 -13.24
N PRO A 6 -8.36 16.45 -12.94
CA PRO A 6 -7.25 15.51 -12.87
C PRO A 6 -7.50 14.44 -11.79
N ILE A 7 -7.10 13.21 -12.07
CA ILE A 7 -7.14 12.13 -11.09
C ILE A 7 -6.04 12.39 -10.04
N ARG A 8 -6.43 12.49 -8.77
CA ARG A 8 -5.51 12.75 -7.64
C ARG A 8 -5.44 11.62 -6.63
N LYS A 9 -6.43 10.72 -6.66
CA LYS A 9 -6.58 9.62 -5.71
C LYS A 9 -6.51 8.28 -6.40
N ALA A 10 -5.93 7.30 -5.73
CA ALA A 10 -5.99 5.91 -6.13
C ALA A 10 -6.55 5.05 -5.00
N VAL A 11 -7.20 3.97 -5.36
CA VAL A 11 -7.75 2.97 -4.43
C VAL A 11 -7.15 1.62 -4.76
N ILE A 12 -6.53 0.99 -3.78
CA ILE A 12 -5.95 -0.35 -3.89
C ILE A 12 -6.77 -1.32 -3.02
N PRO A 13 -7.56 -2.23 -3.62
CA PRO A 13 -8.27 -3.26 -2.88
C PRO A 13 -7.30 -4.37 -2.46
N ALA A 14 -7.06 -4.50 -1.17
CA ALA A 14 -6.10 -5.44 -0.60
C ALA A 14 -6.70 -6.32 0.52
N ALA A 15 -8.01 -6.51 0.55
CA ALA A 15 -8.69 -7.25 1.62
C ALA A 15 -8.85 -8.76 1.34
N GLY A 16 -8.56 -9.23 0.14
CA GLY A 16 -8.74 -10.63 -0.27
C GLY A 16 -7.78 -11.60 0.43
N PHE A 17 -8.20 -12.85 0.63
CA PHE A 17 -7.42 -13.87 1.36
C PHE A 17 -6.26 -14.49 0.58
N GLY A 18 -6.15 -14.24 -0.73
CA GLY A 18 -5.07 -14.82 -1.55
C GLY A 18 -5.12 -16.34 -1.65
N THR A 19 -6.32 -16.94 -1.67
CA THR A 19 -6.51 -18.41 -1.62
C THR A 19 -5.82 -19.17 -2.73
N ARG A 20 -5.64 -18.56 -3.89
CA ARG A 20 -4.93 -19.17 -5.04
C ARG A 20 -3.44 -19.38 -4.80
N LEU A 21 -2.87 -18.70 -3.79
CA LEU A 21 -1.45 -18.71 -3.45
C LEU A 21 -1.18 -19.44 -2.13
N LEU A 22 -2.16 -20.17 -1.60
CA LEU A 22 -1.96 -21.02 -0.44
C LEU A 22 -0.97 -22.15 -0.79
N PRO A 23 -0.15 -22.61 0.17
CA PRO A 23 -0.10 -22.20 1.59
C PRO A 23 0.67 -20.91 1.90
N GLN A 24 1.34 -20.29 0.91
CA GLN A 24 2.20 -19.11 1.10
C GLN A 24 1.45 -17.96 1.77
N THR A 25 0.21 -17.74 1.38
CA THR A 25 -0.62 -16.64 1.89
C THR A 25 -1.39 -16.95 3.17
N LYS A 26 -1.09 -18.08 3.83
CA LYS A 26 -1.72 -18.44 5.10
C LYS A 26 -1.49 -17.37 6.19
N ALA A 27 -0.26 -16.88 6.27
CA ALA A 27 0.16 -15.89 7.28
C ALA A 27 0.73 -14.60 6.68
N MET A 28 0.75 -14.47 5.36
CA MET A 28 1.29 -13.31 4.65
C MET A 28 0.29 -12.82 3.60
N PRO A 29 0.00 -11.51 3.54
CA PRO A 29 -0.79 -10.94 2.46
C PRO A 29 -0.16 -11.24 1.10
N LYS A 30 -0.98 -11.58 0.10
CA LYS A 30 -0.49 -11.76 -1.27
C LYS A 30 0.20 -10.51 -1.82
N GLU A 31 -0.24 -9.36 -1.38
CA GLU A 31 0.29 -8.05 -1.75
C GLU A 31 1.73 -7.83 -1.24
N MET A 32 2.13 -8.58 -0.21
CA MET A 32 3.48 -8.54 0.38
C MET A 32 4.42 -9.61 -0.19
N LEU A 33 3.97 -10.41 -1.15
CA LEU A 33 4.86 -11.35 -1.84
C LEU A 33 5.96 -10.57 -2.56
N PRO A 34 7.25 -10.95 -2.35
CA PRO A 34 8.35 -10.19 -2.93
C PRO A 34 8.57 -10.55 -4.39
N ILE A 35 8.95 -9.54 -5.17
CA ILE A 35 9.64 -9.70 -6.44
C ILE A 35 11.07 -9.24 -6.19
N VAL A 36 11.99 -10.18 -6.08
CA VAL A 36 13.37 -10.02 -5.61
C VAL A 36 13.39 -9.58 -4.14
N ASP A 37 13.43 -8.29 -3.85
CA ASP A 37 13.55 -7.70 -2.50
C ASP A 37 12.44 -6.69 -2.18
N LYS A 38 11.47 -6.52 -3.09
CA LYS A 38 10.42 -5.53 -2.99
C LYS A 38 9.03 -6.18 -3.09
N PRO A 39 8.10 -5.88 -2.15
CA PRO A 39 6.74 -6.39 -2.22
C PRO A 39 5.99 -5.90 -3.47
N VAL A 40 5.11 -6.75 -4.01
CA VAL A 40 4.29 -6.42 -5.19
C VAL A 40 3.54 -5.09 -5.01
N ILE A 41 2.95 -4.85 -3.84
CA ILE A 41 2.19 -3.62 -3.59
C ILE A 41 3.06 -2.36 -3.69
N GLN A 42 4.34 -2.44 -3.38
CA GLN A 42 5.24 -1.29 -3.48
C GLN A 42 5.44 -0.88 -4.95
N TYR A 43 5.55 -1.82 -5.88
CA TYR A 43 5.61 -1.50 -7.32
C TYR A 43 4.38 -0.74 -7.77
N VAL A 44 3.19 -1.18 -7.35
CA VAL A 44 1.93 -0.48 -7.68
C VAL A 44 1.93 0.95 -7.13
N VAL A 45 2.36 1.13 -5.88
CA VAL A 45 2.45 2.46 -5.25
C VAL A 45 3.45 3.35 -5.98
N GLU A 46 4.62 2.84 -6.32
CA GLU A 46 5.65 3.59 -7.06
C GLU A 46 5.14 4.04 -8.43
N GLU A 47 4.45 3.17 -9.18
CA GLU A 47 3.84 3.52 -10.47
C GLU A 47 2.78 4.62 -10.33
N LEU A 48 1.95 4.57 -9.27
CA LEU A 48 0.98 5.62 -8.97
C LEU A 48 1.64 6.96 -8.68
N VAL A 49 2.69 6.95 -7.88
CA VAL A 49 3.47 8.15 -7.53
C VAL A 49 4.16 8.73 -8.77
N GLU A 50 4.74 7.92 -9.63
CA GLU A 50 5.33 8.33 -10.91
C GLU A 50 4.28 8.95 -11.84
N ALA A 51 3.03 8.47 -11.78
CA ALA A 51 1.90 9.07 -12.51
C ALA A 51 1.35 10.36 -11.88
N GLY A 52 1.94 10.82 -10.77
CA GLY A 52 1.52 12.04 -10.06
C GLY A 52 0.37 11.84 -9.07
N ILE A 53 0.06 10.60 -8.70
CA ILE A 53 -1.00 10.27 -7.73
C ILE A 53 -0.34 9.97 -6.38
N HIS A 54 -0.56 10.86 -5.42
CA HIS A 54 0.06 10.77 -4.10
C HIS A 54 -0.91 10.45 -2.96
N ASP A 55 -2.23 10.51 -3.19
CA ASP A 55 -3.24 10.16 -2.20
C ASP A 55 -3.78 8.76 -2.48
N ILE A 56 -3.36 7.80 -1.66
CA ILE A 56 -3.63 6.37 -1.88
C ILE A 56 -4.48 5.81 -0.74
N ILE A 57 -5.63 5.27 -1.09
CA ILE A 57 -6.54 4.59 -0.17
C ILE A 57 -6.34 3.08 -0.34
N ILE A 58 -5.91 2.41 0.70
CA ILE A 58 -5.75 0.95 0.71
C ILE A 58 -6.92 0.35 1.50
N VAL A 59 -7.72 -0.47 0.81
CA VAL A 59 -8.81 -1.19 1.46
C VAL A 59 -8.27 -2.52 1.97
N THR A 60 -8.08 -2.60 3.28
CA THR A 60 -7.47 -3.72 3.98
C THR A 60 -8.51 -4.64 4.62
N GLY A 61 -8.07 -5.67 5.27
CA GLY A 61 -8.90 -6.62 6.00
C GLY A 61 -8.11 -7.38 7.05
N TYR A 62 -8.65 -8.51 7.45
CA TYR A 62 -8.01 -9.41 8.40
C TYR A 62 -6.62 -9.85 7.89
N HIS A 63 -5.63 -9.89 8.78
CA HIS A 63 -4.23 -10.28 8.48
C HIS A 63 -3.50 -9.41 7.43
N LYS A 64 -3.88 -8.13 7.28
CA LYS A 64 -3.23 -7.22 6.31
C LYS A 64 -2.32 -6.17 6.96
N ARG A 65 -2.05 -6.27 8.26
CA ARG A 65 -1.26 -5.28 9.02
C ARG A 65 0.14 -5.06 8.45
N SER A 66 0.77 -6.10 7.91
CA SER A 66 2.09 -5.96 7.30
C SER A 66 2.15 -4.99 6.12
N ILE A 67 1.03 -4.73 5.46
CA ILE A 67 0.93 -3.70 4.42
C ILE A 67 1.06 -2.30 5.04
N GLU A 68 0.37 -2.07 6.16
CA GLU A 68 0.44 -0.81 6.91
C GLU A 68 1.85 -0.60 7.46
N ASP A 69 2.41 -1.62 8.11
CA ASP A 69 3.75 -1.59 8.68
C ASP A 69 4.84 -1.34 7.61
N HIS A 70 4.64 -1.82 6.38
CA HIS A 70 5.60 -1.63 5.29
C HIS A 70 5.73 -0.16 4.84
N PHE A 71 4.62 0.56 4.82
CA PHE A 71 4.59 1.97 4.40
C PHE A 71 4.67 2.95 5.59
N ASP A 72 4.71 2.45 6.82
CA ASP A 72 4.88 3.26 8.01
C ASP A 72 6.36 3.63 8.23
N THR A 73 6.59 4.58 9.12
CA THR A 73 7.95 4.96 9.53
C THR A 73 8.64 3.77 10.21
N PRO A 74 9.94 3.54 9.94
CA PRO A 74 10.66 2.46 10.59
C PRO A 74 10.72 2.68 12.10
N SER A 75 10.65 1.59 12.87
CA SER A 75 10.75 1.66 14.32
C SER A 75 12.07 2.29 14.76
N THR A 76 12.05 2.99 15.90
CA THR A 76 13.26 3.60 16.50
C THR A 76 14.36 2.56 16.70
N GLU A 77 13.99 1.33 17.08
CA GLU A 77 14.95 0.23 17.27
C GLU A 77 15.65 -0.13 15.95
N LEU A 78 14.89 -0.32 14.86
CA LEU A 78 15.46 -0.60 13.53
C LEU A 78 16.37 0.55 13.08
N VAL A 79 15.93 1.79 13.23
CA VAL A 79 16.74 2.98 12.89
C VAL A 79 18.07 2.97 13.64
N ASN A 80 18.06 2.68 14.94
CA ASN A 80 19.27 2.64 15.76
C ASN A 80 20.23 1.53 15.31
N ILE A 81 19.70 0.34 15.01
CA ILE A 81 20.48 -0.79 14.49
C ILE A 81 21.17 -0.43 13.16
N LEU A 82 20.44 0.22 12.26
CA LEU A 82 20.95 0.60 10.94
C LEU A 82 21.97 1.74 11.03
N LYS A 83 21.77 2.71 11.94
CA LYS A 83 22.71 3.81 12.17
C LYS A 83 24.06 3.35 12.74
N GLN A 84 24.08 2.30 13.56
CA GLN A 84 25.30 1.74 14.15
C GLN A 84 26.11 0.90 13.16
N GLY A 85 25.58 0.60 11.99
CA GLY A 85 26.26 -0.16 10.95
C GLY A 85 27.09 0.70 9.99
N GLY A 86 27.84 0.02 9.12
CA GLY A 86 28.60 0.69 8.08
C GLY A 86 27.73 1.26 6.95
N GLU A 87 28.38 1.70 5.88
CA GLU A 87 27.75 2.37 4.74
C GLU A 87 26.56 1.58 4.13
N LYS A 88 26.70 0.25 4.02
CA LYS A 88 25.62 -0.62 3.52
C LYS A 88 24.34 -0.51 4.36
N LYS A 89 24.46 -0.47 5.70
CA LYS A 89 23.30 -0.34 6.60
C LYS A 89 22.69 1.05 6.53
N ARG A 90 23.49 2.09 6.33
CA ARG A 90 22.97 3.46 6.11
C ARG A 90 22.17 3.54 4.82
N SER A 91 22.64 2.93 3.73
CA SER A 91 21.89 2.86 2.48
C SER A 91 20.56 2.14 2.63
N LEU A 92 20.49 1.07 3.45
CA LEU A 92 19.23 0.39 3.76
C LEU A 92 18.28 1.28 4.58
N LEU A 93 18.81 2.09 5.50
CA LEU A 93 18.00 3.06 6.23
C LEU A 93 17.37 4.09 5.30
N GLU A 94 18.16 4.69 4.40
CA GLU A 94 17.65 5.64 3.42
C GLU A 94 16.56 5.04 2.52
N GLN A 95 16.74 3.79 2.07
CA GLN A 95 15.73 3.07 1.29
C GLN A 95 14.44 2.88 2.10
N THR A 96 14.55 2.48 3.36
CA THR A 96 13.41 2.26 4.24
C THR A 96 12.64 3.56 4.52
N GLU A 97 13.36 4.65 4.76
CA GLU A 97 12.75 5.98 4.97
C GLU A 97 12.07 6.50 3.69
N LYS A 98 12.62 6.22 2.51
CA LYS A 98 11.98 6.56 1.23
C LYS A 98 10.63 5.87 1.05
N ILE A 99 10.52 4.59 1.43
CA ILE A 99 9.26 3.85 1.34
C ILE A 99 8.18 4.54 2.18
N SER A 100 8.50 4.95 3.40
CA SER A 100 7.57 5.64 4.31
C SER A 100 7.06 6.98 3.75
N ASN A 101 7.81 7.60 2.87
CA ASN A 101 7.51 8.93 2.30
C ASN A 101 7.03 8.87 0.84
N LEU A 102 6.70 7.69 0.31
CA LEU A 102 6.26 7.54 -1.08
C LEU A 102 4.96 8.28 -1.38
N ALA A 103 3.97 8.18 -0.49
CA ALA A 103 2.64 8.72 -0.71
C ALA A 103 1.95 9.04 0.63
N ASN A 104 0.77 9.63 0.53
CA ASN A 104 -0.16 9.80 1.65
C ASN A 104 -1.09 8.58 1.69
N PHE A 105 -1.04 7.79 2.75
CA PHE A 105 -1.82 6.58 2.87
C PHE A 105 -3.02 6.74 3.79
N VAL A 106 -4.16 6.22 3.35
CA VAL A 106 -5.37 6.03 4.15
C VAL A 106 -5.74 4.56 4.11
N TYR A 107 -5.94 3.95 5.27
CA TYR A 107 -6.33 2.55 5.38
C TYR A 107 -7.78 2.44 5.79
N VAL A 108 -8.57 1.68 5.02
CA VAL A 108 -9.97 1.41 5.29
C VAL A 108 -10.16 -0.09 5.40
N ARG A 109 -10.77 -0.52 6.49
CA ARG A 109 -11.07 -1.92 6.69
C ARG A 109 -12.34 -2.30 5.94
N GLN A 110 -12.26 -3.30 5.06
CA GLN A 110 -13.42 -3.77 4.30
C GLN A 110 -14.48 -4.34 5.24
N LYS A 111 -15.71 -3.87 5.06
CA LYS A 111 -16.91 -4.40 5.72
C LYS A 111 -17.85 -4.95 4.65
N GLY A 112 -18.50 -6.05 4.95
CA GLY A 112 -19.44 -6.68 4.04
C GLY A 112 -18.87 -7.90 3.30
N PRO A 113 -19.60 -8.44 2.33
CA PRO A 113 -19.19 -9.65 1.62
C PRO A 113 -17.95 -9.39 0.79
N TYR A 114 -17.17 -10.47 0.57
CA TYR A 114 -16.01 -10.40 -0.31
C TYR A 114 -16.44 -10.24 -1.77
N GLY A 115 -15.70 -9.43 -2.51
CA GLY A 115 -15.94 -9.17 -3.93
C GLY A 115 -15.31 -7.86 -4.36
N ASN A 116 -15.13 -7.68 -5.67
CA ASN A 116 -14.41 -6.52 -6.22
C ASN A 116 -15.18 -5.20 -6.08
N GLY A 117 -16.51 -5.25 -5.91
CA GLY A 117 -17.34 -4.06 -5.73
C GLY A 117 -17.39 -3.55 -4.28
N THR A 118 -17.23 -4.43 -3.29
CA THR A 118 -17.33 -4.08 -1.87
C THR A 118 -16.32 -3.02 -1.43
N PRO A 119 -15.04 -3.06 -1.84
CA PRO A 119 -14.09 -2.00 -1.53
C PRO A 119 -14.57 -0.62 -1.96
N LEU A 120 -15.21 -0.50 -3.12
CA LEU A 120 -15.72 0.77 -3.65
C LEU A 120 -16.82 1.35 -2.76
N ILE A 121 -17.73 0.51 -2.28
CA ILE A 121 -18.78 0.93 -1.34
C ILE A 121 -18.17 1.45 -0.03
N ASN A 122 -17.13 0.78 0.46
CA ASN A 122 -16.49 1.15 1.73
C ASN A 122 -15.73 2.48 1.68
N ILE A 123 -15.33 2.94 0.49
CA ILE A 123 -14.55 4.18 0.32
C ILE A 123 -15.35 5.34 -0.28
N GLN A 124 -16.61 5.14 -0.61
CA GLN A 124 -17.44 6.15 -1.26
C GLN A 124 -17.40 7.51 -0.54
N HIS A 125 -17.44 7.50 0.79
CA HIS A 125 -17.38 8.72 1.61
C HIS A 125 -16.02 9.43 1.59
N LEU A 126 -14.94 8.78 1.13
CA LEU A 126 -13.59 9.34 1.02
C LEU A 126 -13.31 9.90 -0.37
N VAL A 127 -13.88 9.30 -1.40
CA VAL A 127 -13.66 9.73 -2.79
C VAL A 127 -14.74 10.71 -3.27
N GLY A 128 -15.97 10.62 -2.71
CA GLY A 128 -17.08 11.47 -3.13
C GLY A 128 -17.35 11.34 -4.64
N ASP A 129 -17.52 12.49 -5.30
CA ASP A 129 -17.75 12.58 -6.75
C ASP A 129 -16.46 12.81 -7.56
N GLU A 130 -15.29 12.71 -6.93
CA GLU A 130 -14.02 12.87 -7.62
C GLU A 130 -13.67 11.61 -8.44
N PRO A 131 -13.07 11.78 -9.64
CA PRO A 131 -12.50 10.67 -10.37
C PRO A 131 -11.29 10.11 -9.59
N PHE A 132 -11.16 8.79 -9.56
CA PHE A 132 -10.05 8.10 -8.93
C PHE A 132 -9.62 6.90 -9.75
N LEU A 133 -8.38 6.45 -9.56
CA LEU A 133 -7.87 5.22 -10.13
C LEU A 133 -8.19 4.04 -9.20
N TYR A 134 -8.62 2.93 -9.78
CA TYR A 134 -8.86 1.68 -9.05
C TYR A 134 -7.91 0.60 -9.59
N CYS A 135 -7.03 0.06 -8.73
CA CYS A 135 -5.93 -0.85 -9.12
C CYS A 135 -6.15 -2.27 -8.61
#